data_8234ab4d566f45306e73b4b85552022a
#
_entry.id   8234ab4d566f45306e73b4b85552022a
#
_cell.length_a   1.000
_cell.length_b   1.000
_cell.length_c   1.000
_cell.angle_alpha   90.00
_cell.angle_beta   90.00
_cell.angle_gamma   90.00
#
_symmetry.space_group_name_H-M   'P 1'
#
loop_
_entity.id
_entity.type
_entity.pdbx_description
1 polymer ?
#
loop_
_entity_poly.entity_id
_entity_poly.type
_entity_poly.pdbx_seq_one_letter_code
_entity_poly.pdbx_strand_id
1 'polypeptide(L)'
;MKPRGRKIIHNRIRCKICGEIIESKSRHDWVCCSCFKESGGTKGCYCDGGTSYMRWGGDPDTYEDLSELRLMTDEERDEYNEHQLRLAESYKDIFEFELME
;
A
#
# COMPACT_ATOMS: atom_id res chain seq x y z
N MET A 1 5.79 23.66 7.20
CA MET A 1 6.01 22.41 7.96
C MET A 1 5.41 21.23 7.18
N LYS A 2 6.21 20.27 6.86
CA LYS A 2 5.70 19.10 6.13
C LYS A 2 4.83 18.27 7.08
N PRO A 3 3.64 17.81 6.64
CA PRO A 3 2.82 16.97 7.50
C PRO A 3 3.55 15.67 7.85
N ARG A 4 3.30 15.15 9.04
CA ARG A 4 3.84 13.86 9.44
C ARG A 4 3.26 12.78 8.53
N GLY A 5 4.12 11.88 8.06
CA GLY A 5 3.68 10.72 7.33
C GLY A 5 2.84 9.79 8.19
N ARG A 6 1.96 9.05 7.57
CA ARG A 6 1.16 8.02 8.25
C ARG A 6 1.80 6.66 8.03
N LYS A 7 1.79 5.85 9.07
CA LYS A 7 2.23 4.47 9.00
C LYS A 7 1.02 3.56 8.88
N ILE A 8 1.07 2.63 7.93
CA ILE A 8 0.02 1.64 7.75
C ILE A 8 0.21 0.55 8.78
N ILE A 9 -0.78 0.33 9.63
CA ILE A 9 -0.79 -0.76 10.62
C ILE A 9 -1.47 -1.99 10.03
N HIS A 10 -2.64 -1.77 9.41
CA HIS A 10 -3.39 -2.81 8.73
C HIS A 10 -3.85 -2.31 7.38
N ASN A 11 -3.57 -3.07 6.34
CA ASN A 11 -4.07 -2.83 4.98
C ASN A 11 -5.12 -3.88 4.70
N ARG A 12 -6.38 -3.57 5.02
CA ARG A 12 -7.49 -4.52 4.91
C ARG A 12 -8.77 -3.84 4.48
N ILE A 13 -9.58 -4.60 3.76
CA ILE A 13 -10.90 -4.17 3.30
C ILE A 13 -11.87 -5.33 3.45
N ARG A 14 -13.15 -5.01 3.53
CA ARG A 14 -14.22 -5.98 3.60
C ARG A 14 -15.07 -5.90 2.34
N CYS A 15 -15.29 -7.04 1.70
CA CYS A 15 -16.20 -7.13 0.57
C CYS A 15 -17.64 -7.09 1.07
N LYS A 16 -18.43 -6.16 0.60
CA LYS A 16 -19.86 -6.05 0.97
C LYS A 16 -20.72 -7.11 0.30
N ILE A 17 -20.24 -7.74 -0.75
CA ILE A 17 -20.97 -8.76 -1.50
C ILE A 17 -20.86 -10.11 -0.78
N CYS A 18 -19.65 -10.58 -0.50
CA CYS A 18 -19.43 -11.87 0.16
C CYS A 18 -19.14 -11.76 1.67
N GLY A 19 -18.92 -10.55 2.19
CA GLY A 19 -18.65 -10.32 3.61
C GLY A 19 -17.23 -10.70 4.05
N GLU A 20 -16.39 -11.14 3.15
CA GLU A 20 -15.03 -11.57 3.48
C GLU A 20 -14.14 -10.36 3.76
N ILE A 21 -13.32 -10.47 4.81
CA ILE A 21 -12.30 -9.49 5.14
C ILE A 21 -10.97 -10.00 4.61
N ILE A 22 -10.30 -9.21 3.79
CA ILE A 22 -9.00 -9.52 3.23
C ILE A 22 -7.97 -8.53 3.73
N GLU A 23 -6.76 -9.00 3.98
CA GLU A 23 -5.67 -8.18 4.49
C GLU A 23 -4.38 -8.47 3.72
N SER A 24 -3.75 -7.42 3.21
CA SER A 24 -2.42 -7.52 2.60
C SER A 24 -1.38 -7.29 3.68
N LYS A 25 -0.49 -8.25 3.88
CA LYS A 25 0.46 -8.27 5.00
C LYS A 25 1.88 -7.89 4.61
N SER A 26 2.21 -8.01 3.33
CA SER A 26 3.54 -7.67 2.83
C SER A 26 3.45 -6.88 1.53
N ARG A 27 4.56 -6.26 1.14
CA ARG A 27 4.62 -5.38 -0.03
C ARG A 27 4.10 -6.02 -1.33
N HIS A 28 4.30 -7.30 -1.49
CA HIS A 28 3.89 -8.04 -2.70
C HIS A 28 2.76 -9.04 -2.43
N ASP A 29 2.03 -8.85 -1.35
CA ASP A 29 0.94 -9.72 -0.95
C ASP A 29 -0.38 -9.22 -1.54
N TRP A 30 -0.64 -9.62 -2.78
CA TRP A 30 -1.90 -9.35 -3.45
C TRP A 30 -2.94 -10.39 -2.99
N VAL A 31 -4.03 -9.92 -2.39
CA VAL A 31 -5.13 -10.77 -1.91
C VAL A 31 -6.45 -10.26 -2.44
N CYS A 32 -7.34 -11.18 -2.76
CA CYS A 32 -8.69 -10.84 -3.22
C CYS A 32 -9.74 -11.65 -2.47
N CYS A 33 -10.97 -11.15 -2.48
CA CYS A 33 -12.08 -11.87 -1.88
C CYS A 33 -12.56 -13.00 -2.80
N SER A 34 -13.35 -13.92 -2.24
CA SER A 34 -13.84 -15.09 -2.97
C SER A 34 -14.68 -14.70 -4.19
N CYS A 35 -15.54 -13.70 -4.08
CA CYS A 35 -16.39 -13.29 -5.20
C CYS A 35 -15.57 -12.64 -6.34
N PHE A 36 -14.45 -11.99 -6.04
CA PHE A 36 -13.54 -11.48 -7.06
C PHE A 36 -12.90 -12.63 -7.84
N LYS A 37 -12.44 -13.64 -7.12
CA LYS A 37 -11.83 -14.83 -7.71
C LYS A 37 -12.82 -15.62 -8.56
N GLU A 38 -14.00 -15.86 -8.04
CA GLU A 38 -15.06 -16.63 -8.73
C GLU A 38 -15.60 -15.93 -9.96
N SER A 39 -15.68 -14.61 -9.94
CA SER A 39 -16.21 -13.80 -11.05
C SER A 39 -15.16 -13.46 -12.13
N GLY A 40 -13.92 -13.89 -11.94
CA GLY A 40 -12.82 -13.52 -12.83
C GLY A 40 -12.48 -12.04 -12.78
N GLY A 41 -12.70 -11.39 -11.65
CA GLY A 41 -12.37 -9.99 -11.43
C GLY A 41 -13.49 -9.00 -11.78
N THR A 42 -14.69 -9.49 -12.08
CA THR A 42 -15.85 -8.61 -12.42
C THR A 42 -16.61 -8.13 -11.19
N LYS A 43 -16.54 -8.87 -10.08
CA LYS A 43 -17.19 -8.52 -8.80
C LYS A 43 -16.20 -8.69 -7.66
N GLY A 44 -16.40 -7.93 -6.59
CA GLY A 44 -15.59 -8.03 -5.40
C GLY A 44 -14.44 -7.06 -5.39
N CYS A 45 -13.41 -7.37 -4.60
CA CYS A 45 -12.32 -6.45 -4.35
C CYS A 45 -10.99 -7.18 -4.10
N TYR A 46 -9.90 -6.43 -4.17
CA TYR A 46 -8.58 -6.90 -3.81
C TYR A 46 -7.81 -5.82 -3.04
N CYS A 47 -6.77 -6.22 -2.33
CA CYS A 47 -5.81 -5.30 -1.73
C CYS A 47 -4.38 -5.81 -1.89
N ASP A 48 -3.44 -4.88 -1.91
CA ASP A 48 -2.03 -5.15 -2.17
C ASP A 48 -1.16 -4.11 -1.46
N GLY A 49 0.12 -4.38 -1.35
CA GLY A 49 1.10 -3.44 -0.82
C GLY A 49 1.42 -3.58 0.66
N GLY A 50 0.66 -4.37 1.41
CA GLY A 50 0.88 -4.60 2.83
C GLY A 50 0.95 -3.32 3.62
N THR A 51 1.98 -3.18 4.45
CA THR A 51 2.22 -1.97 5.24
C THR A 51 3.14 -0.96 4.53
N SER A 52 3.57 -1.26 3.31
CA SER A 52 4.41 -0.35 2.52
C SER A 52 3.59 0.68 1.74
N TYR A 53 2.50 0.25 1.13
CA TYR A 53 1.56 1.12 0.44
C TYR A 53 0.18 0.46 0.40
N MET A 54 -0.86 1.27 0.32
CA MET A 54 -2.22 0.74 0.22
C MET A 54 -2.70 0.83 -1.21
N ARG A 55 -2.98 -0.32 -1.80
CA ARG A 55 -3.56 -0.42 -3.13
C ARG A 55 -4.78 -1.32 -3.08
N TRP A 56 -5.91 -0.75 -3.41
CA TRP A 56 -7.17 -1.47 -3.45
C TRP A 56 -7.76 -1.38 -4.85
N GLY A 57 -8.51 -2.39 -5.25
CA GLY A 57 -9.21 -2.39 -6.51
C GLY A 57 -10.56 -3.07 -6.39
N GLY A 58 -11.43 -2.76 -7.34
CA GLY A 58 -12.81 -3.18 -7.39
C GLY A 58 -13.72 -1.96 -7.43
N ASP A 59 -15.03 -2.20 -7.47
CA ASP A 59 -16.00 -1.12 -7.40
C ASP A 59 -16.01 -0.54 -5.98
N PRO A 60 -15.72 0.77 -5.79
CA PRO A 60 -15.67 1.39 -4.47
C PRO A 60 -16.94 1.21 -3.63
N ASP A 61 -18.10 1.06 -4.26
CA ASP A 61 -19.37 0.85 -3.57
C ASP A 61 -19.51 -0.57 -3.02
N THR A 62 -18.65 -1.51 -3.42
CA THR A 62 -18.73 -2.93 -3.05
C THR A 62 -17.77 -3.34 -1.94
N TYR A 63 -16.95 -2.44 -1.44
CA TYR A 63 -16.08 -2.76 -0.32
C TYR A 63 -16.02 -1.63 0.70
N GLU A 64 -15.63 -2.00 1.91
CA GLU A 64 -15.48 -1.09 3.04
C GLU A 64 -14.03 -1.07 3.49
N ASP A 65 -13.49 0.12 3.68
CA ASP A 65 -12.14 0.31 4.18
C ASP A 65 -12.08 0.01 5.67
N LEU A 66 -11.35 -1.04 6.03
CA LEU A 66 -11.06 -1.40 7.42
C LEU A 66 -9.58 -1.20 7.75
N SER A 67 -8.86 -0.50 6.92
CA SER A 67 -7.43 -0.23 7.13
C SER A 67 -7.22 0.65 8.35
N GLU A 68 -6.12 0.40 9.03
CA GLU A 68 -5.73 1.17 10.21
C GLU A 68 -4.42 1.90 9.92
N LEU A 69 -4.44 3.19 10.13
CA LEU A 69 -3.31 4.09 9.94
C LEU A 69 -3.02 4.82 11.24
N ARG A 70 -1.76 5.10 11.51
CA ARG A 70 -1.38 5.99 12.59
C ARG A 70 -0.31 6.97 12.13
N LEU A 71 -0.18 8.08 12.84
CA LEU A 71 0.91 9.01 12.60
C LEU A 71 2.23 8.36 12.99
N MET A 72 3.27 8.62 12.22
CA MET A 72 4.61 8.18 12.56
C MET A 72 5.13 8.94 13.77
N THR A 73 5.88 8.25 14.62
CA THR A 73 6.65 8.89 15.67
C THR A 73 7.82 9.67 15.03
N ASP A 74 8.47 10.56 15.78
CA ASP A 74 9.61 11.31 15.27
C ASP A 74 10.75 10.38 14.84
N GLU A 75 10.99 9.31 15.60
CA GLU A 75 12.01 8.30 15.27
C GLU A 75 11.68 7.58 13.96
N GLU A 76 10.44 7.14 13.79
CA GLU A 76 9.98 6.47 12.58
C GLU A 76 10.07 7.39 11.36
N ARG A 77 9.72 8.66 11.54
CA ARG A 77 9.84 9.66 10.48
C ARG A 77 11.29 9.86 10.06
N ASP A 78 12.21 9.94 11.02
CA ASP A 78 13.61 10.12 10.76
C ASP A 78 14.21 8.92 10.01
N GLU A 79 13.86 7.71 10.40
CA GLU A 79 14.24 6.48 9.70
C GLU A 79 13.70 6.45 8.27
N TYR A 80 12.43 6.81 8.09
CA TYR A 80 11.80 6.86 6.78
C TYR A 80 12.48 7.88 5.87
N ASN A 81 12.77 9.07 6.38
CA ASN A 81 13.44 10.13 5.63
C ASN A 81 14.85 9.73 5.24
N GLU A 82 15.58 9.08 6.13
CA GLU A 82 16.92 8.56 5.85
C GLU A 82 16.88 7.51 4.73
N HIS A 83 15.92 6.60 4.79
CA HIS A 83 15.74 5.61 3.74
C HIS A 83 15.40 6.23 2.39
N GLN A 84 14.54 7.24 2.36
CA GLN A 84 14.19 7.97 1.14
C GLN A 84 15.38 8.73 0.57
N LEU A 85 16.21 9.32 1.42
CA LEU A 85 17.44 9.99 0.99
C LEU A 85 18.42 9.01 0.34
N ARG A 86 18.59 7.82 0.90
CA ARG A 86 19.44 6.77 0.32
C ARG A 86 18.95 6.34 -1.05
N LEU A 87 17.63 6.17 -1.20
CA LEU A 87 17.03 5.83 -2.49
C LEU A 87 17.23 6.95 -3.51
N ALA A 88 17.04 8.20 -3.11
CA ALA A 88 17.23 9.36 -3.97
C ALA A 88 18.70 9.47 -4.43
N GLU A 89 19.66 9.25 -3.56
CA GLU A 89 21.09 9.22 -3.90
C GLU A 89 21.40 8.12 -4.90
N SER A 90 20.83 6.94 -4.71
CA SER A 90 20.98 5.80 -5.61
C SER A 90 20.47 6.11 -7.02
N TYR A 91 19.30 6.71 -7.12
CA TYR A 91 18.72 7.15 -8.40
C TYR A 91 19.52 8.27 -9.05
N LYS A 92 20.02 9.20 -8.26
CA LYS A 92 20.85 10.29 -8.74
C LYS A 92 22.12 9.76 -9.42
N ASP A 93 22.78 8.80 -8.84
CA ASP A 93 23.97 8.16 -9.41
C ASP A 93 23.67 7.51 -10.76
N ILE A 94 22.53 6.86 -10.89
CA ILE A 94 22.08 6.26 -12.15
C ILE A 94 21.85 7.34 -13.21
N PHE A 95 21.18 8.44 -12.87
CA PHE A 95 20.91 9.54 -13.78
C PHE A 95 22.20 10.25 -14.19
N GLU A 96 23.12 10.48 -13.30
CA GLU A 96 24.42 11.09 -13.62
C GLU A 96 25.24 10.21 -14.56
N PHE A 97 25.18 8.91 -14.38
CA PHE A 97 25.83 7.96 -15.27
C PHE A 97 25.25 8.01 -16.70
N GLU A 98 23.94 8.08 -16.84
CA GLU A 98 23.27 8.20 -18.14
C GLU A 98 23.59 9.52 -18.84
N LEU A 99 23.72 10.61 -18.10
CA LEU A 99 24.04 11.91 -18.63
C LEU A 99 25.51 12.06 -19.09
N MET A 100 26.38 11.20 -18.60
CA MET A 100 27.80 11.19 -18.97
C MET A 100 28.09 10.47 -20.30
N GLU A 101 27.14 9.74 -20.80
CA GLU A 101 27.22 9.16 -22.13
C GLU A 101 26.88 10.21 -23.22
#